data_1fa1820a9d2201bb4b97d7c17e2e51b8
#
_entry.id   1fa1820a9d2201bb4b97d7c17e2e51b8
#
_cell.length_a   1.000
_cell.length_b   1.000
_cell.length_c   1.000
_cell.angle_alpha   90.00
_cell.angle_beta   90.00
_cell.angle_gamma   90.00
#
_symmetry.space_group_name_H-M   'P 1'
#
loop_
_entity.id
_entity.type
_entity.pdbx_description
1 polymer ?
#
loop_
_entity_poly.entity_id
_entity_poly.type
_entity_poly.pdbx_seq_one_letter_code
_entity_poly.pdbx_strand_id
1 'polypeptide(L)'
;WYDTTANPYNLQWSSGDPSVASVDAQGRLTGHAIGSTVIRCAMPDNSVHATTRVTVHDGTGESLAAELSRPFDDALVYSRSVYLQRNTIMQSFDVETDGKLWSLQLGGNDHELLYVLRGAPNESPKDYMMLRWFGHGTNFAVEEQGAERYIWIGSNGNKLSDGSYSQSNTVSRLKYSPDKNRKLDLCGGDTFFIKDKWNVHPAIDTDNDILCITASTTGVRDFIFYRLSDALATPLSKVTLRTQTYGGEDADSPQKTETRTIEAHDLTSIAPLGSFTISVPGKDNLSQYDFQGFDVQDGLLYFYEGEAAGKQPKSIAFVTVLDISGNIVVPRTQVGAINDVNALVEAGICSSDSNGYIEAEGIK
;
A
#
# COMPACT_ATOMS: atom_id res chain seq x y z
N TRP A 1 5.70 -18.42 3.13
CA TRP A 1 6.35 -19.68 2.74
C TRP A 1 6.61 -20.49 3.99
N TYR A 2 6.01 -21.67 4.11
CA TYR A 2 6.39 -22.64 5.11
C TYR A 2 7.75 -23.24 4.71
N ASP A 3 8.57 -23.58 5.70
CA ASP A 3 9.77 -24.37 5.45
C ASP A 3 9.36 -25.64 4.70
N THR A 4 9.67 -25.68 3.42
CA THR A 4 9.27 -26.75 2.49
C THR A 4 10.04 -28.04 2.71
N THR A 5 10.94 -28.10 3.68
CA THR A 5 11.69 -29.32 4.04
C THR A 5 10.88 -30.29 4.90
N ALA A 6 9.77 -29.82 5.49
CA ALA A 6 8.88 -30.66 6.30
C ALA A 6 7.43 -30.43 5.89
N ASN A 7 6.75 -31.48 5.44
CA ASN A 7 5.30 -31.54 5.33
C ASN A 7 4.76 -32.31 6.56
N PRO A 8 4.63 -31.66 7.75
CA PRO A 8 4.34 -32.36 9.00
C PRO A 8 2.93 -32.98 9.00
N TYR A 9 2.07 -32.55 8.08
CA TYR A 9 0.70 -33.04 7.96
C TYR A 9 0.52 -34.01 6.78
N ASN A 10 1.60 -34.33 6.07
CA ASN A 10 1.55 -35.18 4.89
C ASN A 10 0.54 -34.70 3.84
N LEU A 11 0.49 -33.39 3.63
CA LEU A 11 -0.47 -32.75 2.72
C LEU A 11 -0.33 -33.25 1.30
N GLN A 12 -1.45 -33.48 0.65
CA GLN A 12 -1.53 -33.89 -0.75
C GLN A 12 -1.81 -32.67 -1.63
N TRP A 13 -0.93 -32.46 -2.59
CA TRP A 13 -1.03 -31.37 -3.54
C TRP A 13 -1.44 -31.89 -4.92
N SER A 14 -2.28 -31.16 -5.62
CA SER A 14 -2.68 -31.46 -6.98
C SER A 14 -2.98 -30.20 -7.78
N SER A 15 -2.77 -30.28 -9.08
CA SER A 15 -3.17 -29.27 -10.04
C SER A 15 -4.38 -29.76 -10.84
N GLY A 16 -5.33 -28.86 -11.09
CA GLY A 16 -6.46 -29.13 -11.97
C GLY A 16 -6.05 -29.26 -13.44
N ASP A 17 -4.99 -28.53 -13.83
CA ASP A 17 -4.37 -28.65 -15.15
C ASP A 17 -2.82 -28.57 -15.02
N PRO A 18 -2.13 -29.69 -14.90
CA PRO A 18 -0.69 -29.73 -14.79
C PRO A 18 0.06 -29.26 -16.04
N SER A 19 -0.59 -29.12 -17.19
CA SER A 19 0.01 -28.57 -18.39
C SER A 19 0.15 -27.05 -18.34
N VAL A 20 -0.69 -26.38 -17.54
CA VAL A 20 -0.58 -24.94 -17.25
C VAL A 20 0.39 -24.71 -16.11
N ALA A 21 0.17 -25.32 -14.96
CA ALA A 21 1.07 -25.27 -13.84
C ALA A 21 1.02 -26.57 -13.04
N SER A 22 2.18 -27.07 -12.63
CA SER A 22 2.29 -28.23 -11.74
C SER A 22 2.66 -27.82 -10.32
N VAL A 23 2.40 -28.71 -9.37
CA VAL A 23 2.79 -28.54 -7.97
C VAL A 23 3.44 -29.84 -7.48
N ASP A 24 4.55 -29.73 -6.77
CA ASP A 24 5.27 -30.87 -6.20
C ASP A 24 4.71 -31.26 -4.81
N ALA A 25 5.23 -32.35 -4.24
CA ALA A 25 4.79 -32.83 -2.93
C ALA A 25 5.13 -31.86 -1.78
N GLN A 26 5.98 -30.89 -2.00
CA GLN A 26 6.35 -29.84 -1.06
C GLN A 26 5.52 -28.56 -1.25
N GLY A 27 4.62 -28.53 -2.25
CA GLY A 27 3.78 -27.38 -2.56
C GLY A 27 4.45 -26.33 -3.44
N ARG A 28 5.58 -26.65 -4.08
CA ARG A 28 6.25 -25.73 -5.02
C ARG A 28 5.56 -25.76 -6.36
N LEU A 29 5.29 -24.58 -6.89
CA LEU A 29 4.64 -24.40 -8.18
C LEU A 29 5.67 -24.23 -9.30
N THR A 30 5.33 -24.77 -10.46
CA THR A 30 6.08 -24.56 -11.70
C THR A 30 5.08 -24.25 -12.81
N GLY A 31 5.20 -23.06 -13.42
CA GLY A 31 4.44 -22.67 -14.61
C GLY A 31 5.01 -23.34 -15.87
N HIS A 32 4.15 -23.81 -16.78
CA HIS A 32 4.53 -24.48 -18.01
C HIS A 32 3.96 -23.83 -19.26
N ALA A 33 2.73 -23.34 -19.19
CA ALA A 33 2.04 -22.66 -20.31
C ALA A 33 1.16 -21.54 -19.80
N ILE A 34 0.98 -20.52 -20.63
CA ILE A 34 0.04 -19.41 -20.33
C ILE A 34 -1.36 -19.98 -20.11
N GLY A 35 -1.99 -19.56 -19.03
CA GLY A 35 -3.34 -20.01 -18.66
C GLY A 35 -3.57 -20.01 -17.16
N SER A 36 -4.73 -20.46 -16.74
CA SER A 36 -5.06 -20.56 -15.31
C SER A 36 -5.44 -21.99 -14.94
N THR A 37 -5.02 -22.42 -13.76
CA THR A 37 -5.41 -23.68 -13.16
C THR A 37 -5.71 -23.52 -11.67
N VAL A 38 -6.36 -24.49 -11.08
CA VAL A 38 -6.64 -24.53 -9.63
C VAL A 38 -5.64 -25.49 -8.99
N ILE A 39 -4.90 -25.00 -8.02
CA ILE A 39 -4.07 -25.82 -7.15
C ILE A 39 -4.88 -26.18 -5.91
N ARG A 40 -4.84 -27.45 -5.55
CA ARG A 40 -5.53 -27.98 -4.38
C ARG A 40 -4.51 -28.58 -3.42
N CYS A 41 -4.66 -28.24 -2.15
CA CYS A 41 -3.97 -28.86 -1.03
C CYS A 41 -4.99 -29.53 -0.13
N ALA A 42 -4.77 -30.78 0.28
CA ALA A 42 -5.71 -31.52 1.11
C ALA A 42 -5.00 -32.40 2.14
N MET A 43 -5.72 -32.68 3.26
CA MET A 43 -5.32 -33.77 4.15
C MET A 43 -5.44 -35.11 3.43
N PRO A 44 -4.68 -36.16 3.83
CA PRO A 44 -4.74 -37.46 3.19
C PRO A 44 -6.12 -38.13 3.19
N ASP A 45 -6.90 -37.87 4.21
CA ASP A 45 -8.30 -38.34 4.37
C ASP A 45 -9.32 -37.41 3.72
N ASN A 46 -8.86 -36.36 3.06
CA ASN A 46 -9.71 -35.36 2.42
C ASN A 46 -10.66 -34.59 3.34
N SER A 47 -10.50 -34.70 4.65
CA SER A 47 -11.36 -34.06 5.67
C SER A 47 -11.26 -32.53 5.65
N VAL A 48 -10.07 -32.01 5.30
CA VAL A 48 -9.80 -30.58 5.13
C VAL A 48 -9.05 -30.38 3.83
N HIS A 49 -9.47 -29.38 3.07
CA HIS A 49 -8.77 -28.98 1.85
C HIS A 49 -8.88 -27.47 1.64
N ALA A 50 -7.94 -26.95 0.87
CA ALA A 50 -7.94 -25.59 0.36
C ALA A 50 -7.64 -25.60 -1.13
N THR A 51 -8.12 -24.61 -1.84
CA THR A 51 -7.84 -24.41 -3.26
C THR A 51 -7.41 -22.97 -3.49
N THR A 52 -6.53 -22.79 -4.46
CA THR A 52 -6.17 -21.47 -4.98
C THR A 52 -6.08 -21.51 -6.49
N ARG A 53 -6.45 -20.43 -7.15
CA ARG A 53 -6.21 -20.25 -8.58
C ARG A 53 -4.78 -19.79 -8.78
N VAL A 54 -4.12 -20.36 -9.76
CA VAL A 54 -2.78 -19.97 -10.22
C VAL A 54 -2.89 -19.62 -11.70
N THR A 55 -2.39 -18.44 -12.06
CA THR A 55 -2.29 -18.00 -13.44
C THR A 55 -0.82 -17.94 -13.85
N VAL A 56 -0.52 -18.49 -14.99
CA VAL A 56 0.78 -18.43 -15.65
C VAL A 56 0.65 -17.48 -16.84
N HIS A 57 1.44 -16.46 -16.88
CA HIS A 57 1.51 -15.50 -17.98
C HIS A 57 2.95 -15.42 -18.53
N ASP A 58 3.12 -14.86 -19.69
CA ASP A 58 4.42 -14.78 -20.39
C ASP A 58 5.33 -13.63 -19.92
N GLY A 59 4.93 -12.93 -18.86
CA GLY A 59 5.61 -11.74 -18.38
C GLY A 59 5.36 -10.49 -19.25
N THR A 60 4.49 -10.60 -20.26
CA THR A 60 4.01 -9.45 -21.03
C THR A 60 2.76 -8.85 -20.36
N GLY A 61 2.57 -7.54 -20.53
CA GLY A 61 1.38 -6.88 -20.01
C GLY A 61 0.05 -7.42 -20.58
N GLU A 62 0.08 -8.04 -21.76
CA GLU A 62 -1.13 -8.55 -22.45
C GLU A 62 -1.79 -9.72 -21.70
N SER A 63 -1.01 -10.70 -21.22
CA SER A 63 -1.60 -11.82 -20.48
C SER A 63 -2.08 -11.42 -19.08
N LEU A 64 -1.37 -10.52 -18.43
CA LEU A 64 -1.82 -9.94 -17.17
C LEU A 64 -3.09 -9.11 -17.37
N ALA A 65 -3.17 -8.29 -18.44
CA ALA A 65 -4.36 -7.53 -18.79
C ALA A 65 -5.58 -8.44 -19.01
N ALA A 66 -5.40 -9.58 -19.68
CA ALA A 66 -6.47 -10.55 -19.91
C ALA A 66 -6.99 -11.19 -18.61
N GLU A 67 -6.12 -11.44 -17.64
CA GLU A 67 -6.51 -11.98 -16.33
C GLU A 67 -7.24 -10.94 -15.48
N LEU A 68 -6.69 -9.74 -15.40
CA LEU A 68 -7.26 -8.66 -14.58
C LEU A 68 -8.48 -7.98 -15.24
N SER A 69 -8.71 -8.21 -16.54
CA SER A 69 -9.95 -7.77 -17.21
C SER A 69 -11.16 -8.65 -16.92
N ARG A 70 -10.95 -9.79 -16.25
CA ARG A 70 -12.08 -10.55 -15.72
C ARG A 70 -12.77 -9.72 -14.64
N PRO A 71 -14.11 -9.71 -14.61
CA PRO A 71 -14.82 -9.03 -13.54
C PRO A 71 -14.28 -9.53 -12.17
N PHE A 72 -13.99 -8.61 -11.27
CA PHE A 72 -13.66 -8.95 -9.88
C PHE A 72 -14.89 -9.49 -9.11
N ASP A 73 -15.89 -9.99 -9.81
CA ASP A 73 -17.15 -10.50 -9.23
C ASP A 73 -16.94 -11.68 -8.29
N ASP A 74 -15.87 -12.45 -8.54
CA ASP A 74 -15.46 -13.57 -7.67
C ASP A 74 -14.39 -13.16 -6.65
N ALA A 75 -14.12 -11.87 -6.48
CA ALA A 75 -12.91 -11.40 -5.83
C ALA A 75 -12.97 -11.39 -4.31
N LEU A 76 -14.12 -11.53 -3.68
CA LEU A 76 -14.18 -11.67 -2.23
C LEU A 76 -13.81 -13.10 -1.80
N VAL A 77 -12.55 -13.45 -1.98
CA VAL A 77 -12.03 -14.79 -1.68
C VAL A 77 -11.81 -14.97 -0.18
N TYR A 78 -11.49 -13.89 0.52
CA TYR A 78 -11.14 -13.94 1.93
C TYR A 78 -11.23 -12.57 2.61
N SER A 79 -11.80 -12.54 3.82
CA SER A 79 -11.77 -11.34 4.66
C SER A 79 -11.12 -11.64 6.02
N ARG A 80 -10.45 -10.64 6.58
CA ARG A 80 -9.85 -10.70 7.91
C ARG A 80 -10.15 -9.44 8.69
N SER A 81 -10.37 -9.60 9.98
CA SER A 81 -10.46 -8.47 10.90
C SER A 81 -9.08 -8.04 11.35
N VAL A 82 -8.87 -6.74 11.39
CA VAL A 82 -7.67 -6.11 11.93
C VAL A 82 -8.03 -5.34 13.19
N TYR A 83 -7.29 -5.54 14.27
CA TYR A 83 -7.46 -4.76 15.48
C TYR A 83 -6.69 -3.45 15.36
N LEU A 84 -7.40 -2.35 15.53
CA LEU A 84 -6.85 -1.01 15.46
C LEU A 84 -6.65 -0.43 16.86
N GLN A 85 -5.72 0.51 16.99
CA GLN A 85 -5.41 1.17 18.25
C GLN A 85 -6.47 2.22 18.64
N ARG A 86 -7.14 2.80 17.65
CA ARG A 86 -8.14 3.85 17.80
C ARG A 86 -9.42 3.48 17.07
N ASN A 87 -10.51 4.12 17.44
CA ASN A 87 -11.78 4.00 16.72
C ASN A 87 -11.80 4.98 15.52
N THR A 88 -10.85 4.82 14.62
CA THR A 88 -10.69 5.59 13.39
C THR A 88 -10.38 4.63 12.25
N ILE A 89 -10.49 5.11 11.02
CA ILE A 89 -10.28 4.30 9.82
C ILE A 89 -8.79 3.92 9.69
N MET A 90 -8.53 2.72 9.21
CA MET A 90 -7.22 2.31 8.74
C MET A 90 -6.94 2.99 7.40
N GLN A 91 -5.85 3.72 7.30
CA GLN A 91 -5.52 4.51 6.12
C GLN A 91 -4.78 3.71 5.05
N SER A 92 -4.01 2.72 5.45
CA SER A 92 -3.32 1.79 4.57
C SER A 92 -2.85 0.56 5.33
N PHE A 93 -2.48 -0.48 4.61
CA PHE A 93 -2.02 -1.73 5.18
C PHE A 93 -0.86 -2.32 4.36
N ASP A 94 -0.17 -3.29 4.94
CA ASP A 94 0.80 -4.13 4.26
C ASP A 94 0.76 -5.55 4.84
N VAL A 95 1.32 -6.52 4.13
CA VAL A 95 1.30 -7.94 4.51
C VAL A 95 2.70 -8.52 4.36
N GLU A 96 3.23 -9.07 5.45
CA GLU A 96 4.51 -9.79 5.39
C GLU A 96 4.37 -11.15 4.71
N THR A 97 5.49 -11.66 4.23
CA THR A 97 5.58 -13.01 3.62
C THR A 97 5.11 -14.12 4.56
N ASP A 98 5.19 -13.94 5.89
CA ASP A 98 4.68 -14.86 6.90
C ASP A 98 3.18 -14.64 7.23
N GLY A 99 2.51 -13.73 6.55
CA GLY A 99 1.09 -13.43 6.70
C GLY A 99 0.74 -12.49 7.85
N LYS A 100 1.72 -11.88 8.53
CA LYS A 100 1.45 -10.80 9.48
C LYS A 100 0.95 -9.56 8.76
N LEU A 101 -0.02 -8.93 9.38
CA LEU A 101 -0.63 -7.71 8.87
C LEU A 101 0.01 -6.48 9.52
N TRP A 102 0.22 -5.48 8.71
CA TRP A 102 0.54 -4.14 9.13
C TRP A 102 -0.65 -3.24 8.87
N SER A 103 -0.92 -2.35 9.79
CA SER A 103 -1.94 -1.32 9.61
C SER A 103 -1.39 0.03 9.99
N LEU A 104 -1.74 1.02 9.19
CA LEU A 104 -1.44 2.41 9.43
C LEU A 104 -2.75 3.14 9.73
N GLN A 105 -2.81 3.78 10.89
CA GLN A 105 -4.03 4.39 11.40
C GLN A 105 -3.79 5.84 11.82
N LEU A 106 -4.69 6.73 11.43
CA LEU A 106 -4.66 8.12 11.84
C LEU A 106 -5.16 8.27 13.29
N GLY A 107 -4.63 9.22 14.01
CA GLY A 107 -4.84 9.41 15.45
C GLY A 107 -6.18 10.04 15.88
N GLY A 108 -7.20 10.06 15.04
CA GLY A 108 -8.49 10.64 15.38
C GLY A 108 -8.42 12.17 15.52
N ASN A 109 -8.74 12.70 16.70
CA ASN A 109 -8.65 14.15 16.96
C ASN A 109 -7.21 14.69 16.94
N ASP A 110 -6.23 13.79 17.03
CA ASP A 110 -4.80 14.11 16.96
C ASP A 110 -4.27 13.71 15.57
N HIS A 111 -4.69 14.43 14.56
CA HIS A 111 -4.37 14.15 13.16
C HIS A 111 -2.87 14.31 12.84
N GLU A 112 -2.08 14.81 13.77
CA GLU A 112 -0.62 14.85 13.63
C GLU A 112 0.05 13.48 13.85
N LEU A 113 -0.68 12.51 14.43
CA LEU A 113 -0.16 11.20 14.79
C LEU A 113 -0.66 10.11 13.86
N LEU A 114 0.27 9.23 13.48
CA LEU A 114 -0.01 7.96 12.86
C LEU A 114 0.39 6.83 13.82
N TYR A 115 -0.41 5.77 13.85
CA TYR A 115 -0.12 4.54 14.58
C TYR A 115 0.22 3.44 13.57
N VAL A 116 1.41 2.88 13.70
CA VAL A 116 1.85 1.72 12.91
C VAL A 116 1.75 0.49 13.79
N LEU A 117 0.85 -0.41 13.44
CA LEU A 117 0.60 -1.66 14.14
C LEU A 117 1.09 -2.83 13.30
N ARG A 118 1.58 -3.88 13.96
CA ARG A 118 1.98 -5.13 13.35
C ARG A 118 1.46 -6.29 14.19
N GLY A 119 0.74 -7.21 13.60
CA GLY A 119 0.18 -8.33 14.32
C GLY A 119 -0.30 -9.47 13.43
N ALA A 120 -0.53 -10.61 14.03
CA ALA A 120 -1.22 -11.69 13.35
C ALA A 120 -2.70 -11.30 13.13
N PRO A 121 -3.34 -11.84 12.07
CA PRO A 121 -4.77 -11.65 11.88
C PRO A 121 -5.55 -12.08 13.12
N ASN A 122 -6.55 -11.29 13.49
CA ASN A 122 -7.41 -11.52 14.65
C ASN A 122 -6.70 -11.43 16.02
N GLU A 123 -5.46 -10.93 16.08
CA GLU A 123 -4.77 -10.65 17.33
C GLU A 123 -4.68 -9.13 17.56
N SER A 124 -4.93 -8.72 18.80
CA SER A 124 -4.72 -7.33 19.20
C SER A 124 -3.21 -7.07 19.36
N PRO A 125 -2.62 -6.13 18.61
CA PRO A 125 -1.21 -5.78 18.78
C PRO A 125 -0.93 -5.29 20.19
N LYS A 126 0.13 -5.81 20.82
CA LYS A 126 0.52 -5.43 22.17
C LYS A 126 1.27 -4.11 22.23
N ASP A 127 1.89 -3.75 21.12
CA ASP A 127 2.68 -2.54 20.98
C ASP A 127 2.59 -1.98 19.57
N TYR A 128 2.96 -0.71 19.38
CA TYR A 128 2.88 0.02 18.12
C TYR A 128 3.91 1.15 18.08
N MET A 129 4.22 1.64 16.87
CA MET A 129 4.96 2.90 16.73
C MET A 129 3.98 4.07 16.62
N MET A 130 4.36 5.20 17.19
CA MET A 130 3.69 6.48 16.99
C MET A 130 4.59 7.41 16.20
N LEU A 131 4.09 7.88 15.07
CA LEU A 131 4.80 8.78 14.15
C LEU A 131 4.08 10.11 14.12
N ARG A 132 4.77 11.21 14.40
CA ARG A 132 4.22 12.56 14.35
C ARG A 132 4.76 13.32 13.14
N TRP A 133 3.91 14.05 12.44
CA TRP A 133 4.24 14.79 11.23
C TRP A 133 4.64 13.92 10.03
N PHE A 134 4.03 12.75 9.92
CA PHE A 134 4.27 11.80 8.83
C PHE A 134 3.18 11.84 7.75
N GLY A 135 2.43 12.93 7.64
CA GLY A 135 1.35 13.10 6.68
C GLY A 135 0.08 12.34 7.06
N HIS A 136 -0.76 12.05 6.06
CA HIS A 136 -2.06 11.40 6.28
C HIS A 136 -1.95 9.87 6.44
N GLY A 137 -0.91 9.27 5.88
CA GLY A 137 -0.75 7.82 5.94
C GLY A 137 -1.47 7.07 4.81
N THR A 138 -1.82 7.74 3.73
CA THR A 138 -2.54 7.14 2.59
C THR A 138 -1.79 5.95 1.97
N ASN A 139 -0.48 5.92 2.06
CA ASN A 139 0.34 4.80 1.59
C ASN A 139 1.62 4.65 2.40
N PHE A 140 1.98 3.42 2.66
CA PHE A 140 3.29 3.04 3.20
C PHE A 140 3.67 1.66 2.67
N ALA A 141 4.92 1.28 2.86
CA ALA A 141 5.39 -0.04 2.49
C ALA A 141 6.27 -0.65 3.58
N VAL A 142 6.31 -1.96 3.66
CA VAL A 142 7.14 -2.72 4.59
C VAL A 142 8.24 -3.44 3.83
N GLU A 143 9.49 -3.25 4.28
CA GLU A 143 10.65 -3.96 3.79
C GLU A 143 11.06 -5.03 4.79
N GLU A 144 11.13 -6.27 4.32
CA GLU A 144 11.65 -7.39 5.09
C GLU A 144 13.15 -7.56 4.84
N GLN A 145 13.97 -7.35 5.87
CA GLN A 145 15.40 -7.53 5.78
C GLN A 145 15.88 -8.52 6.85
N GLY A 146 15.84 -9.78 6.51
CA GLY A 146 16.12 -10.86 7.46
C GLY A 146 15.13 -10.82 8.64
N ALA A 147 15.63 -10.67 9.87
CA ALA A 147 14.80 -10.54 11.06
C ALA A 147 14.29 -9.11 11.30
N GLU A 148 14.84 -8.15 10.60
CA GLU A 148 14.49 -6.73 10.75
C GLU A 148 13.35 -6.34 9.79
N ARG A 149 12.59 -5.34 10.20
CA ARG A 149 11.53 -4.73 9.39
C ARG A 149 11.77 -3.24 9.31
N TYR A 150 11.66 -2.72 8.11
CA TYR A 150 11.70 -1.29 7.86
C TYR A 150 10.36 -0.85 7.26
N ILE A 151 9.90 0.31 7.67
CA ILE A 151 8.73 0.96 7.10
C ILE A 151 9.18 2.13 6.24
N TRP A 152 8.63 2.20 5.05
CA TRP A 152 8.77 3.31 4.12
C TRP A 152 7.49 4.14 4.18
N ILE A 153 7.60 5.41 4.49
CA ILE A 153 6.44 6.27 4.75
C ILE A 153 6.75 7.72 4.45
N GLY A 154 5.74 8.49 4.08
CA GLY A 154 5.85 9.95 3.98
C GLY A 154 6.25 10.58 5.31
N SER A 155 7.09 11.61 5.30
CA SER A 155 7.64 12.23 6.51
C SER A 155 7.87 13.74 6.36
N ASN A 156 8.32 14.38 7.46
CA ASN A 156 8.66 15.80 7.50
C ASN A 156 7.50 16.73 7.12
N GLY A 157 6.28 16.39 7.50
CA GLY A 157 5.15 17.33 7.53
C GLY A 157 5.18 18.24 8.76
N ASN A 158 4.20 19.12 8.90
CA ASN A 158 3.99 20.02 10.04
C ASN A 158 2.49 20.21 10.28
N LYS A 159 2.13 20.68 11.47
CA LYS A 159 0.79 21.21 11.72
C LYS A 159 0.62 22.56 11.01
N LEU A 160 -0.52 22.73 10.34
CA LEU A 160 -0.84 23.96 9.63
C LEU A 160 -1.61 24.95 10.53
N SER A 161 -1.67 26.23 10.11
CA SER A 161 -2.30 27.30 10.85
C SER A 161 -3.82 27.15 10.99
N ASP A 162 -4.45 26.35 10.13
CA ASP A 162 -5.89 26.05 10.17
C ASP A 162 -6.23 24.83 11.05
N GLY A 163 -5.25 24.33 11.82
CA GLY A 163 -5.40 23.15 12.65
C GLY A 163 -5.24 21.82 11.91
N SER A 164 -5.17 21.83 10.59
CA SER A 164 -4.83 20.67 9.79
C SER A 164 -3.32 20.39 9.88
N TYR A 165 -2.90 19.25 9.33
CA TYR A 165 -1.48 18.92 9.22
C TYR A 165 -1.02 19.02 7.78
N SER A 166 0.23 19.42 7.60
CA SER A 166 0.82 19.43 6.26
C SER A 166 1.09 18.03 5.78
N GLN A 167 0.97 17.89 4.49
CA GLN A 167 1.38 16.70 3.79
C GLN A 167 2.91 16.51 3.88
N SER A 168 3.35 15.27 3.79
CA SER A 168 4.76 14.89 3.81
C SER A 168 5.59 15.59 2.73
N ASN A 169 6.82 15.95 3.07
CA ASN A 169 7.77 16.58 2.13
C ASN A 169 8.88 15.62 1.69
N THR A 170 9.02 14.50 2.38
CA THR A 170 10.03 13.47 2.14
C THR A 170 9.43 12.09 2.37
N VAL A 171 10.11 11.08 1.90
CA VAL A 171 9.89 9.69 2.28
C VAL A 171 10.98 9.29 3.28
N SER A 172 10.65 8.58 4.33
CA SER A 172 11.62 8.01 5.26
C SER A 172 11.52 6.49 5.31
N ARG A 173 12.68 5.86 5.41
CA ARG A 173 12.85 4.44 5.70
C ARG A 173 13.23 4.29 7.16
N LEU A 174 12.37 3.68 7.96
CA LEU A 174 12.51 3.61 9.40
C LEU A 174 12.55 2.15 9.85
N LYS A 175 13.52 1.81 10.69
CA LYS A 175 13.47 0.51 11.36
C LYS A 175 12.25 0.46 12.29
N TYR A 176 11.45 -0.59 12.14
CA TYR A 176 10.32 -0.82 13.04
C TYR A 176 10.82 -1.10 14.45
N SER A 177 10.44 -0.23 15.36
CA SER A 177 10.79 -0.32 16.78
C SER A 177 9.59 0.14 17.60
N PRO A 178 8.64 -0.76 17.86
CA PRO A 178 7.41 -0.42 18.56
C PRO A 178 7.71 0.03 20.00
N ASP A 179 7.16 1.17 20.37
CA ASP A 179 7.20 1.72 21.71
C ASP A 179 6.04 2.70 21.89
N LYS A 180 4.96 2.22 22.47
CA LYS A 180 3.74 3.00 22.74
C LYS A 180 3.92 4.20 23.66
N ASN A 181 5.09 4.35 24.28
CA ASN A 181 5.40 5.48 25.14
C ASN A 181 6.23 6.55 24.46
N ARG A 182 6.66 6.32 23.21
CA ARG A 182 7.53 7.24 22.47
C ARG A 182 6.90 7.65 21.15
N LYS A 183 6.76 8.96 20.96
CA LYS A 183 6.44 9.54 19.65
C LYS A 183 7.73 9.79 18.90
N LEU A 184 7.82 9.30 17.67
CA LEU A 184 8.91 9.62 16.77
C LEU A 184 8.52 10.86 15.97
N ASP A 185 9.24 11.95 16.20
CA ASP A 185 9.10 13.18 15.44
C ASP A 185 10.21 13.25 14.42
N LEU A 186 9.93 13.68 13.23
CA LEU A 186 10.91 13.97 12.19
C LEU A 186 11.99 12.89 11.99
N CYS A 187 12.45 12.77 10.80
CA CYS A 187 13.50 11.84 10.45
C CYS A 187 14.68 12.59 9.83
N GLY A 188 15.85 12.18 10.24
CA GLY A 188 17.10 12.34 9.52
C GLY A 188 17.59 10.95 9.13
N GLY A 189 18.73 10.86 8.50
CA GLY A 189 19.27 9.58 8.03
C GLY A 189 18.57 9.08 6.78
N ASP A 190 18.04 7.86 6.80
CA ASP A 190 17.37 7.24 5.66
C ASP A 190 16.08 7.99 5.26
N THR A 191 16.26 9.23 4.80
CA THR A 191 15.21 10.13 4.33
C THR A 191 15.51 10.51 2.89
N PHE A 192 14.50 10.43 2.04
CA PHE A 192 14.58 10.61 0.58
C PHE A 192 13.81 11.86 0.19
N PHE A 193 14.45 12.72 -0.55
CA PHE A 193 13.93 14.01 -0.97
C PHE A 193 13.88 14.12 -2.48
N ILE A 194 12.81 14.73 -3.01
CA ILE A 194 12.70 15.12 -4.40
C ILE A 194 12.34 16.60 -4.41
N LYS A 195 13.16 17.40 -5.06
CA LYS A 195 12.97 18.85 -5.10
C LYS A 195 11.62 19.22 -5.71
N ASP A 196 10.97 20.22 -5.13
CA ASP A 196 9.68 20.76 -5.57
C ASP A 196 8.53 19.75 -5.56
N LYS A 197 8.67 18.64 -4.82
CA LYS A 197 7.61 17.64 -4.61
C LYS A 197 7.19 17.62 -3.15
N TRP A 198 5.88 17.41 -2.93
CA TRP A 198 5.29 17.25 -1.60
C TRP A 198 4.07 16.33 -1.68
N ASN A 199 3.47 16.02 -0.54
CA ASN A 199 2.46 14.98 -0.40
C ASN A 199 2.94 13.66 -1.02
N VAL A 200 4.14 13.26 -0.55
CA VAL A 200 4.86 12.13 -1.10
C VAL A 200 4.50 10.84 -0.36
N HIS A 201 4.30 9.78 -1.12
CA HIS A 201 4.02 8.45 -0.59
C HIS A 201 4.88 7.41 -1.33
N PRO A 202 5.45 6.42 -0.63
CA PRO A 202 6.25 5.37 -1.24
C PRO A 202 5.45 4.10 -1.53
N ALA A 203 5.92 3.34 -2.50
CA ALA A 203 5.74 1.90 -2.63
C ALA A 203 7.07 1.29 -3.04
N ILE A 204 7.33 0.03 -2.66
CA ILE A 204 8.57 -0.67 -2.99
C ILE A 204 8.27 -2.06 -3.55
N ASP A 205 9.08 -2.46 -4.51
CA ASP A 205 9.17 -3.83 -5.02
C ASP A 205 10.62 -4.27 -4.85
N THR A 206 10.89 -4.96 -3.74
CA THR A 206 12.25 -5.36 -3.38
C THR A 206 12.81 -6.43 -4.30
N ASP A 207 11.95 -7.26 -4.88
CA ASP A 207 12.35 -8.35 -5.77
C ASP A 207 12.85 -7.82 -7.13
N ASN A 208 12.31 -6.68 -7.56
CA ASN A 208 12.66 -6.02 -8.81
C ASN A 208 13.50 -4.74 -8.62
N ASP A 209 13.97 -4.47 -7.38
CA ASP A 209 14.80 -3.30 -7.07
C ASP A 209 14.13 -1.97 -7.43
N ILE A 210 12.84 -1.82 -7.10
CA ILE A 210 12.06 -0.62 -7.43
C ILE A 210 11.61 0.12 -6.16
N LEU A 211 11.82 1.43 -6.18
CA LEU A 211 11.19 2.41 -5.31
C LEU A 211 10.32 3.32 -6.18
N CYS A 212 9.02 3.32 -5.96
CA CYS A 212 8.12 4.31 -6.54
C CYS A 212 7.77 5.36 -5.50
N ILE A 213 7.89 6.63 -5.85
CA ILE A 213 7.41 7.74 -5.03
C ILE A 213 6.35 8.48 -5.81
N THR A 214 5.14 8.54 -5.26
CA THR A 214 4.13 9.46 -5.77
C THR A 214 4.22 10.79 -5.05
N ALA A 215 3.93 11.86 -5.77
CA ALA A 215 3.88 13.21 -5.23
C ALA A 215 2.67 13.96 -5.81
N SER A 216 1.92 14.67 -4.98
CA SER A 216 0.83 15.51 -5.45
C SER A 216 1.23 16.95 -5.48
N THR A 217 0.96 17.60 -6.59
CA THR A 217 0.93 19.05 -6.71
C THR A 217 -0.49 19.48 -7.07
N THR A 218 -0.76 20.77 -7.17
CA THR A 218 -2.12 21.24 -7.47
C THR A 218 -2.62 20.67 -8.82
N GLY A 219 -3.62 19.80 -8.75
CA GLY A 219 -4.29 19.23 -9.92
C GLY A 219 -3.56 18.09 -10.63
N VAL A 220 -2.43 17.62 -10.11
CA VAL A 220 -1.69 16.51 -10.70
C VAL A 220 -1.06 15.62 -9.63
N ARG A 221 -0.88 14.36 -9.97
CA ARG A 221 -0.14 13.37 -9.18
C ARG A 221 0.95 12.77 -10.04
N ASP A 222 2.19 12.93 -9.62
CA ASP A 222 3.35 12.32 -10.28
C ASP A 222 3.64 10.96 -9.68
N PHE A 223 4.11 10.04 -10.50
CA PHE A 223 4.71 8.77 -10.11
C PHE A 223 6.12 8.71 -10.67
N ILE A 224 7.10 8.49 -9.81
CA ILE A 224 8.52 8.55 -10.15
C ILE A 224 9.18 7.28 -9.64
N PHE A 225 9.79 6.53 -10.54
CA PHE A 225 10.39 5.23 -10.25
C PHE A 225 11.91 5.34 -10.24
N TYR A 226 12.51 4.80 -9.20
CA TYR A 226 13.96 4.72 -9.03
C TYR A 226 14.37 3.27 -8.81
N ARG A 227 15.64 2.95 -9.08
CA ARG A 227 16.21 1.75 -8.47
C ARG A 227 16.31 1.97 -6.97
N LEU A 228 15.76 1.04 -6.21
CA LEU A 228 15.80 1.08 -4.75
C LEU A 228 17.24 1.11 -4.24
N SER A 229 18.11 0.28 -4.84
CA SER A 229 19.54 0.23 -4.54
C SER A 229 20.26 1.55 -4.82
N ASP A 230 19.94 2.25 -5.92
CA ASP A 230 20.53 3.56 -6.24
C ASP A 230 20.04 4.65 -5.28
N ALA A 231 18.75 4.60 -4.93
CA ALA A 231 18.19 5.51 -3.94
C ALA A 231 18.89 5.38 -2.58
N LEU A 232 19.07 4.14 -2.11
CA LEU A 232 19.77 3.84 -0.86
C LEU A 232 21.27 4.20 -0.91
N ALA A 233 21.91 4.09 -2.07
CA ALA A 233 23.31 4.42 -2.28
C ALA A 233 23.55 5.93 -2.48
N THR A 234 22.51 6.74 -2.71
CA THR A 234 22.64 8.18 -2.89
C THR A 234 23.23 8.81 -1.63
N PRO A 235 24.31 9.60 -1.70
CA PRO A 235 24.90 10.21 -0.52
C PRO A 235 23.94 11.17 0.17
N LEU A 236 24.03 11.26 1.49
CA LEU A 236 23.33 12.29 2.26
C LEU A 236 23.86 13.68 1.87
N SER A 237 22.94 14.60 1.69
CA SER A 237 23.23 16.00 1.39
C SER A 237 22.24 16.92 2.12
N LYS A 238 22.63 18.20 2.27
CA LYS A 238 21.70 19.19 2.82
C LYS A 238 20.67 19.59 1.78
N VAL A 239 19.42 19.33 2.10
CA VAL A 239 18.26 19.70 1.28
C VAL A 239 17.39 20.70 2.03
N THR A 240 16.76 21.60 1.30
CA THR A 240 15.85 22.59 1.87
C THR A 240 14.43 22.19 1.53
N LEU A 241 13.63 21.93 2.56
CA LEU A 241 12.22 21.57 2.40
C LEU A 241 11.40 22.78 1.97
N ARG A 242 10.24 22.53 1.42
CA ARG A 242 9.28 23.57 1.09
C ARG A 242 8.98 24.43 2.32
N THR A 243 8.95 25.76 2.14
CA THR A 243 8.50 26.69 3.17
C THR A 243 7.04 26.40 3.54
N GLN A 244 6.78 26.29 4.83
CA GLN A 244 5.45 26.01 5.37
C GLN A 244 5.08 27.02 6.44
N THR A 245 3.79 27.32 6.52
CA THR A 245 3.24 28.17 7.56
C THR A 245 2.44 27.30 8.53
N TYR A 246 2.70 27.43 9.82
CA TYR A 246 2.04 26.68 10.89
C TYR A 246 1.85 27.55 12.14
N GLY A 247 1.01 27.10 13.08
CA GLY A 247 0.55 27.88 14.24
C GLY A 247 -0.52 28.89 13.87
N GLY A 248 -0.85 29.79 14.78
CA GLY A 248 -1.89 30.80 14.61
C GLY A 248 -3.28 30.35 15.06
N GLU A 249 -3.36 29.23 15.78
CA GLU A 249 -4.61 28.63 16.27
C GLU A 249 -5.19 29.38 17.46
N ASP A 250 -4.34 30.05 18.20
CA ASP A 250 -4.70 30.90 19.35
C ASP A 250 -3.68 32.03 19.54
N ALA A 251 -3.96 32.92 20.48
CA ALA A 251 -3.11 34.08 20.76
C ALA A 251 -1.71 33.70 21.28
N ASP A 252 -1.57 32.50 21.85
CA ASP A 252 -0.33 32.00 22.43
C ASP A 252 0.48 31.17 21.43
N SER A 253 -0.10 30.83 20.27
CA SER A 253 0.52 30.12 19.17
C SER A 253 0.63 30.96 17.90
N PRO A 254 1.47 31.99 17.87
CA PRO A 254 1.56 32.88 16.71
C PRO A 254 1.93 32.13 15.44
N GLN A 255 1.32 32.54 14.33
CA GLN A 255 1.63 31.99 13.02
C GLN A 255 3.13 32.12 12.71
N LYS A 256 3.73 31.02 12.33
CA LYS A 256 5.13 30.94 11.93
C LYS A 256 5.26 30.42 10.52
N THR A 257 6.16 31.02 9.77
CA THR A 257 6.59 30.51 8.48
C THR A 257 8.02 30.01 8.61
N GLU A 258 8.25 28.75 8.30
CA GLU A 258 9.55 28.12 8.46
C GLU A 258 9.98 27.38 7.20
N THR A 259 11.26 27.52 6.90
CA THR A 259 11.97 26.73 5.89
C THR A 259 13.00 25.89 6.61
N ARG A 260 12.83 24.58 6.59
CA ARG A 260 13.75 23.66 7.27
C ARG A 260 14.78 23.11 6.29
N THR A 261 16.02 23.00 6.76
CA THR A 261 17.10 22.29 6.06
C THR A 261 17.41 21.02 6.84
N ILE A 262 17.42 19.89 6.15
CA ILE A 262 17.71 18.56 6.72
C ILE A 262 18.81 17.88 5.91
N GLU A 263 19.38 16.80 6.44
CA GLU A 263 20.19 15.87 5.67
C GLU A 263 19.29 14.76 5.11
N ALA A 264 19.38 14.51 3.80
CA ALA A 264 18.60 13.52 3.10
C ALA A 264 19.32 13.02 1.85
N HIS A 265 18.89 11.87 1.35
CA HIS A 265 19.24 11.36 0.02
C HIS A 265 18.48 12.17 -1.02
N ASP A 266 19.17 13.06 -1.75
CA ASP A 266 18.54 13.90 -2.78
C ASP A 266 18.37 13.12 -4.09
N LEU A 267 17.21 12.51 -4.26
CA LEU A 267 16.86 11.75 -5.45
C LEU A 267 16.72 12.62 -6.72
N THR A 268 16.66 13.94 -6.57
CA THR A 268 16.73 14.86 -7.72
C THR A 268 18.04 14.70 -8.48
N SER A 269 19.09 14.22 -7.81
CA SER A 269 20.43 14.05 -8.37
C SER A 269 20.61 12.77 -9.19
N ILE A 270 19.67 11.84 -9.16
CA ILE A 270 19.74 10.57 -9.89
C ILE A 270 18.65 10.49 -10.94
N ALA A 271 18.94 9.77 -12.03
CA ALA A 271 17.95 9.56 -13.08
C ALA A 271 16.90 8.54 -12.66
N PRO A 272 15.59 8.83 -12.84
CA PRO A 272 14.56 7.84 -12.60
C PRO A 272 14.57 6.76 -13.69
N LEU A 273 14.10 5.57 -13.34
CA LEU A 273 13.81 4.48 -14.28
C LEU A 273 12.68 4.86 -15.24
N GLY A 274 11.70 5.58 -14.73
CA GLY A 274 10.55 6.08 -15.45
C GLY A 274 9.76 7.06 -14.62
N SER A 275 8.87 7.80 -15.25
CA SER A 275 7.94 8.68 -14.55
C SER A 275 6.77 9.04 -15.45
N PHE A 276 5.63 9.28 -14.82
CA PHE A 276 4.43 9.80 -15.50
C PHE A 276 3.58 10.60 -14.52
N THR A 277 2.59 11.29 -15.06
CA THR A 277 1.70 12.16 -14.31
C THR A 277 0.25 11.84 -14.61
N ILE A 278 -0.58 11.74 -13.58
CA ILE A 278 -2.02 11.62 -13.67
C ILE A 278 -2.66 12.95 -13.24
N SER A 279 -3.60 13.47 -14.04
CA SER A 279 -4.38 14.66 -13.68
C SER A 279 -5.37 14.32 -12.55
N VAL A 280 -5.58 15.24 -11.57
CA VAL A 280 -6.49 15.09 -10.44
C VAL A 280 -7.37 16.35 -10.33
N PRO A 281 -8.70 16.23 -10.20
CA PRO A 281 -9.56 15.09 -10.51
C PRO A 281 -9.99 15.05 -11.98
N GLY A 282 -10.27 13.84 -12.47
CA GLY A 282 -11.28 13.59 -13.48
C GLY A 282 -11.10 14.11 -14.90
N LYS A 283 -9.87 14.38 -15.36
CA LYS A 283 -9.69 14.77 -16.79
C LYS A 283 -9.37 13.60 -17.70
N ASP A 284 -8.83 12.55 -17.15
CA ASP A 284 -8.57 11.29 -17.85
C ASP A 284 -9.53 10.22 -17.31
N ASN A 285 -9.63 9.07 -17.94
CA ASN A 285 -10.38 7.94 -17.40
C ASN A 285 -9.77 7.36 -16.11
N LEU A 286 -8.70 7.95 -15.62
CA LEU A 286 -8.03 7.67 -14.36
C LEU A 286 -8.34 8.78 -13.37
N SER A 287 -8.36 8.44 -12.07
CA SER A 287 -8.53 9.42 -11.00
C SER A 287 -9.87 10.17 -11.02
N GLN A 288 -10.96 9.43 -11.29
CA GLN A 288 -12.32 9.98 -11.23
C GLN A 288 -12.85 10.07 -9.79
N TYR A 289 -12.28 9.28 -8.88
CA TYR A 289 -12.60 9.22 -7.47
C TYR A 289 -11.39 9.59 -6.63
N ASP A 290 -11.56 9.65 -5.31
CA ASP A 290 -10.49 9.95 -4.39
C ASP A 290 -9.39 8.88 -4.50
N PHE A 291 -8.13 9.33 -4.48
CA PHE A 291 -6.98 8.44 -4.47
C PHE A 291 -6.91 7.71 -3.13
N GLN A 292 -6.96 6.39 -3.16
CA GLN A 292 -7.00 5.53 -1.98
C GLN A 292 -5.70 4.75 -1.75
N GLY A 293 -4.74 4.87 -2.65
CA GLY A 293 -3.43 4.23 -2.52
C GLY A 293 -2.89 3.68 -3.84
N PHE A 294 -1.72 3.11 -3.76
CA PHE A 294 -1.09 2.41 -4.87
C PHE A 294 -0.08 1.39 -4.35
N ASP A 295 0.23 0.42 -5.16
CA ASP A 295 1.35 -0.49 -4.90
C ASP A 295 2.16 -0.72 -6.18
N VAL A 296 3.34 -1.29 -6.03
CA VAL A 296 4.22 -1.67 -7.15
C VAL A 296 4.64 -3.11 -6.97
N GLN A 297 4.29 -3.93 -7.96
CA GLN A 297 4.66 -5.33 -8.00
C GLN A 297 5.02 -5.72 -9.43
N ASP A 298 6.10 -6.50 -9.59
CA ASP A 298 6.59 -6.98 -10.90
C ASP A 298 6.83 -5.86 -11.94
N GLY A 299 7.27 -4.68 -11.45
CA GLY A 299 7.50 -3.50 -12.28
C GLY A 299 6.23 -2.82 -12.80
N LEU A 300 5.08 -3.17 -12.28
CA LEU A 300 3.79 -2.56 -12.59
C LEU A 300 3.26 -1.76 -11.40
N LEU A 301 2.58 -0.68 -11.69
CA LEU A 301 1.90 0.16 -10.70
C LEU A 301 0.41 -0.17 -10.69
N TYR A 302 -0.11 -0.48 -9.51
CA TYR A 302 -1.53 -0.69 -9.24
C TYR A 302 -2.10 0.57 -8.60
N PHE A 303 -2.82 1.34 -9.40
CA PHE A 303 -3.44 2.59 -8.96
C PHE A 303 -4.84 2.31 -8.44
N TYR A 304 -5.10 2.70 -7.18
CA TYR A 304 -6.35 2.45 -6.49
C TYR A 304 -7.09 3.75 -6.19
N GLU A 305 -8.35 3.80 -6.59
CA GLU A 305 -9.24 4.95 -6.35
C GLU A 305 -10.61 4.48 -5.89
N GLY A 306 -11.29 5.30 -5.09
CA GLY A 306 -12.62 4.95 -4.62
C GLY A 306 -13.29 6.05 -3.82
N GLU A 307 -14.55 5.82 -3.49
CA GLU A 307 -15.33 6.67 -2.60
C GLU A 307 -16.27 5.83 -1.74
N ALA A 308 -16.45 6.26 -0.49
CA ALA A 308 -17.45 5.69 0.39
C ALA A 308 -18.89 6.06 -0.03
N ALA A 309 -19.84 5.23 0.36
CA ALA A 309 -21.25 5.58 0.27
C ALA A 309 -21.54 6.90 1.03
N GLY A 310 -22.42 7.71 0.51
CA GLY A 310 -22.71 9.06 1.05
C GLY A 310 -22.31 10.14 0.06
N LYS A 311 -21.17 9.99 -0.62
CA LYS A 311 -20.88 10.77 -1.83
C LYS A 311 -21.47 10.10 -3.08
N GLN A 312 -21.56 8.76 -3.05
CA GLN A 312 -22.16 7.91 -4.08
C GLN A 312 -23.29 7.08 -3.48
N PRO A 313 -24.24 6.56 -4.27
CA PRO A 313 -25.31 5.66 -3.78
C PRO A 313 -24.80 4.41 -3.07
N LYS A 314 -23.60 3.95 -3.44
CA LYS A 314 -22.89 2.82 -2.87
C LYS A 314 -21.40 3.14 -2.82
N SER A 315 -20.68 2.46 -1.94
CA SER A 315 -19.21 2.47 -2.00
C SER A 315 -18.72 1.95 -3.34
N ILE A 316 -17.68 2.55 -3.88
CA ILE A 316 -17.15 2.21 -5.19
C ILE A 316 -15.62 2.29 -5.18
N ALA A 317 -14.98 1.34 -5.84
CA ALA A 317 -13.54 1.34 -6.00
C ALA A 317 -13.13 0.81 -7.38
N PHE A 318 -11.99 1.26 -7.86
CA PHE A 318 -11.41 0.87 -9.12
C PHE A 318 -9.90 0.66 -9.00
N VAL A 319 -9.40 -0.29 -9.77
CA VAL A 319 -7.96 -0.50 -9.96
C VAL A 319 -7.62 -0.26 -11.43
N THR A 320 -6.52 0.44 -11.66
CA THR A 320 -5.89 0.58 -12.97
C THR A 320 -4.45 0.11 -12.85
N VAL A 321 -3.96 -0.70 -13.80
CA VAL A 321 -2.56 -1.12 -13.80
C VAL A 321 -1.81 -0.41 -14.91
N LEU A 322 -0.66 0.17 -14.56
CA LEU A 322 0.18 0.93 -15.48
C LEU A 322 1.63 0.39 -15.44
N ASP A 323 2.36 0.55 -16.53
CA ASP A 323 3.80 0.35 -16.51
C ASP A 323 4.53 1.59 -15.94
N ILE A 324 5.84 1.50 -15.79
CA ILE A 324 6.68 2.59 -15.26
C ILE A 324 6.72 3.85 -16.17
N SER A 325 6.21 3.76 -17.39
CA SER A 325 6.10 4.88 -18.34
C SER A 325 4.70 5.49 -18.35
N GLY A 326 3.76 4.90 -17.60
CA GLY A 326 2.36 5.35 -17.52
C GLY A 326 1.45 4.79 -18.62
N ASN A 327 1.92 3.81 -19.39
CA ASN A 327 1.03 3.11 -20.32
C ASN A 327 0.08 2.21 -19.53
N ILE A 328 -1.20 2.25 -19.90
CA ILE A 328 -2.22 1.40 -19.28
C ILE A 328 -2.00 -0.05 -19.74
N VAL A 329 -1.66 -0.91 -18.81
CA VAL A 329 -1.55 -2.36 -18.99
C VAL A 329 -2.91 -3.01 -18.78
N VAL A 330 -3.61 -2.61 -17.69
CA VAL A 330 -4.99 -3.02 -17.43
C VAL A 330 -5.85 -1.77 -17.30
N PRO A 331 -6.90 -1.65 -18.12
CA PRO A 331 -7.78 -0.51 -18.04
C PRO A 331 -8.48 -0.46 -16.67
N ARG A 332 -8.95 0.72 -16.33
CA ARG A 332 -9.69 0.99 -15.10
C ARG A 332 -10.83 -0.02 -14.91
N THR A 333 -10.70 -0.87 -13.91
CA THR A 333 -11.62 -1.98 -13.64
C THR A 333 -12.22 -1.83 -12.26
N GLN A 334 -13.54 -1.94 -12.18
CA GLN A 334 -14.26 -1.83 -10.91
C GLN A 334 -14.00 -3.05 -10.02
N VAL A 335 -13.78 -2.80 -8.74
CA VAL A 335 -13.71 -3.84 -7.70
C VAL A 335 -15.12 -4.21 -7.30
N GLY A 336 -15.67 -5.27 -7.89
CA GLY A 336 -17.07 -5.68 -7.75
C GLY A 336 -17.48 -5.94 -6.29
N ALA A 337 -16.61 -6.60 -5.53
CA ALA A 337 -16.84 -6.91 -4.12
C ALA A 337 -17.16 -5.69 -3.24
N ILE A 338 -16.55 -4.53 -3.52
CA ILE A 338 -16.79 -3.29 -2.76
C ILE A 338 -18.20 -2.75 -3.02
N ASN A 339 -18.80 -3.04 -4.15
CA ASN A 339 -20.11 -2.54 -4.56
C ASN A 339 -21.25 -3.52 -4.28
N ASP A 340 -20.97 -4.75 -3.88
CA ASP A 340 -21.96 -5.75 -3.51
C ASP A 340 -22.22 -5.76 -1.99
N VAL A 341 -23.21 -4.98 -1.57
CA VAL A 341 -23.62 -4.87 -0.16
C VAL A 341 -24.02 -6.22 0.42
N ASN A 342 -24.70 -7.07 -0.33
CA ASN A 342 -25.16 -8.36 0.19
C ASN A 342 -23.96 -9.29 0.45
N ALA A 343 -23.02 -9.37 -0.49
CA ALA A 343 -21.79 -10.14 -0.31
C ALA A 343 -20.95 -9.62 0.87
N LEU A 344 -20.86 -8.31 1.07
CA LEU A 344 -20.14 -7.71 2.19
C LEU A 344 -20.82 -8.01 3.54
N VAL A 345 -22.14 -8.00 3.60
CA VAL A 345 -22.91 -8.36 4.80
C VAL A 345 -22.79 -9.85 5.09
N GLU A 346 -22.93 -10.71 4.09
CA GLU A 346 -22.78 -12.16 4.25
C GLU A 346 -21.36 -12.54 4.71
N ALA A 347 -20.35 -11.84 4.23
CA ALA A 347 -18.96 -11.99 4.66
C ALA A 347 -18.68 -11.40 6.05
N GLY A 348 -19.62 -10.67 6.67
CA GLY A 348 -19.45 -10.02 7.95
C GLY A 348 -18.54 -8.81 7.92
N ILE A 349 -18.30 -8.23 6.74
CA ILE A 349 -17.44 -7.03 6.55
C ILE A 349 -18.20 -5.77 6.96
N CYS A 350 -19.47 -5.67 6.63
CA CYS A 350 -20.32 -4.58 7.11
C CYS A 350 -21.64 -5.12 7.68
N SER A 351 -22.34 -4.31 8.46
CA SER A 351 -23.68 -4.65 8.93
C SER A 351 -24.73 -4.27 7.90
N SER A 352 -25.89 -4.95 7.94
CA SER A 352 -27.06 -4.59 7.13
C SER A 352 -27.49 -3.13 7.32
N ASP A 353 -27.24 -2.57 8.51
CA ASP A 353 -27.61 -1.21 8.89
C ASP A 353 -26.64 -0.16 8.33
N SER A 354 -25.45 -0.57 7.88
CA SER A 354 -24.46 0.32 7.28
C SER A 354 -24.84 0.78 5.87
N ASN A 355 -25.88 0.16 5.30
CA ASN A 355 -26.32 0.41 3.91
C ASN A 355 -25.18 0.30 2.88
N GLY A 356 -24.22 -0.58 3.16
CA GLY A 356 -23.05 -0.81 2.32
C GLY A 356 -21.99 0.29 2.43
N TYR A 357 -22.02 1.07 3.52
CA TYR A 357 -20.98 2.03 3.78
C TYR A 357 -19.68 1.31 4.15
N ILE A 358 -18.76 1.30 3.23
CA ILE A 358 -17.34 1.00 3.44
C ILE A 358 -16.53 2.00 2.65
N GLU A 359 -15.34 2.30 3.14
CA GLU A 359 -14.37 3.12 2.44
C GLU A 359 -13.22 2.22 1.98
N ALA A 360 -12.85 2.37 0.72
CA ALA A 360 -11.75 1.62 0.14
C ALA A 360 -10.45 2.34 0.51
N GLU A 361 -9.68 1.76 1.42
CA GLU A 361 -8.46 2.37 1.95
C GLU A 361 -7.26 1.46 1.70
N GLY A 362 -6.38 1.87 0.80
CA GLY A 362 -5.15 1.15 0.47
C GLY A 362 -5.32 -0.06 -0.46
N ILE A 363 -4.21 -0.46 -1.06
CA ILE A 363 -4.03 -1.66 -1.88
C ILE A 363 -2.66 -2.25 -1.61
N LYS A 364 -2.56 -3.60 -1.69
CA LYS A 364 -1.30 -4.33 -1.58
C LYS A 364 -1.36 -5.61 -2.40
#